data_c7c6729c4d9528edccc0731d188df8d3
#
_entry.id   c7c6729c4d9528edccc0731d188df8d3
#
_cell.length_a   1.000
_cell.length_b   1.000
_cell.length_c   1.000
_cell.angle_alpha   90.00
_cell.angle_beta   90.00
_cell.angle_gamma   90.00
#
_symmetry.space_group_name_H-M   'P 1'
#
loop_
_entity.id
_entity.type
_entity.pdbx_description
1 polymer ?
#
loop_
_entity_poly.entity_id
_entity_poly.type
_entity_poly.pdbx_seq_one_letter_code
_entity_poly.pdbx_strand_id
1 'polypeptide(L)'
;MEKGCEDAWLEDAKALLEILHENEELAKLMNHPQIVKEEKIQIIENIFKGKTADEIVGLMCQLIEKDHFKDMESVFACFVDSVKEYKNIGTAYVISAMELSMQQKDEIVKKLLETTHYVEIEMNYEVDASLIGGMVIRIKDRVVDSSIKTRLQKLTSELSKIQLKVGETAS
;
A
#
# COMPACT_ATOMS: atom_id res chain seq x y z
N MET A 1 -9.76 -20.17 15.21
CA MET A 1 -9.76 -19.47 13.91
C MET A 1 -9.49 -20.51 12.84
N GLU A 2 -10.44 -20.78 11.97
CA GLU A 2 -10.35 -21.82 10.96
C GLU A 2 -9.48 -21.31 9.79
N LYS A 3 -8.42 -22.06 9.46
CA LYS A 3 -7.45 -21.79 8.39
C LYS A 3 -8.07 -21.86 6.98
N GLY A 4 -8.98 -21.03 6.64
CA GLY A 4 -9.62 -20.97 5.31
C GLY A 4 -10.47 -19.74 5.13
N CYS A 5 -10.91 -19.12 6.24
CA CYS A 5 -11.71 -17.91 6.19
C CYS A 5 -10.85 -16.64 5.96
N GLU A 6 -9.56 -16.70 6.34
CA GLU A 6 -8.66 -15.54 6.27
C GLU A 6 -8.35 -15.11 4.83
N ASP A 7 -8.26 -16.07 3.90
CA ASP A 7 -8.04 -15.78 2.47
C ASP A 7 -9.28 -15.14 1.84
N ALA A 8 -10.45 -15.69 2.15
CA ALA A 8 -11.72 -15.14 1.68
C ALA A 8 -11.93 -13.72 2.22
N TRP A 9 -11.67 -13.48 3.51
CA TRP A 9 -11.78 -12.14 4.11
C TRP A 9 -10.81 -11.14 3.51
N LEU A 10 -9.59 -11.58 3.17
CA LEU A 10 -8.59 -10.72 2.53
C LEU A 10 -9.02 -10.31 1.12
N GLU A 11 -9.53 -11.27 0.32
CA GLU A 11 -10.05 -10.99 -1.01
C GLU A 11 -11.29 -10.11 -0.97
N ASP A 12 -12.24 -10.41 -0.08
CA ASP A 12 -13.45 -9.61 0.12
C ASP A 12 -13.12 -8.17 0.56
N ALA A 13 -12.17 -8.00 1.48
CA ALA A 13 -11.75 -6.67 1.93
C ALA A 13 -11.03 -5.89 0.83
N LYS A 14 -10.22 -6.54 -0.01
CA LYS A 14 -9.59 -5.91 -1.18
C LYS A 14 -10.64 -5.48 -2.22
N ALA A 15 -11.56 -6.37 -2.57
CA ALA A 15 -12.65 -6.06 -3.50
C ALA A 15 -13.52 -4.91 -2.98
N LEU A 16 -13.77 -4.86 -1.67
CA LEU A 16 -14.51 -3.78 -1.04
C LEU A 16 -13.79 -2.44 -1.18
N LEU A 17 -12.46 -2.41 -0.94
CA LEU A 17 -11.65 -1.20 -1.11
C LEU A 17 -11.68 -0.68 -2.55
N GLU A 18 -11.61 -1.56 -3.55
CA GLU A 18 -11.74 -1.20 -4.96
C GLU A 18 -13.12 -0.60 -5.24
N ILE A 19 -14.20 -1.25 -4.75
CA ILE A 19 -15.57 -0.76 -4.92
C ILE A 19 -15.74 0.62 -4.27
N LEU A 20 -15.22 0.84 -3.07
CA LEU A 20 -15.31 2.13 -2.37
C LEU A 20 -14.54 3.22 -3.12
N HIS A 21 -13.36 2.88 -3.65
CA HIS A 21 -12.53 3.82 -4.40
C HIS A 21 -13.13 4.20 -5.76
N GLU A 22 -13.74 3.24 -6.47
CA GLU A 22 -14.33 3.46 -7.78
C GLU A 22 -15.71 4.15 -7.72
N ASN A 23 -16.44 4.04 -6.60
CA ASN A 23 -17.80 4.51 -6.46
C ASN A 23 -17.92 5.75 -5.55
N GLU A 24 -17.45 6.91 -6.03
CA GLU A 24 -17.64 8.18 -5.32
C GLU A 24 -19.12 8.49 -4.99
N GLU A 25 -20.07 8.00 -5.80
CA GLU A 25 -21.50 8.20 -5.57
C GLU A 25 -21.97 7.48 -4.30
N LEU A 26 -21.46 6.28 -4.05
CA LEU A 26 -21.73 5.54 -2.81
C LEU A 26 -21.20 6.31 -1.60
N ALA A 27 -20.00 6.84 -1.70
CA ALA A 27 -19.41 7.65 -0.64
C ALA A 27 -20.22 8.95 -0.40
N LYS A 28 -20.67 9.62 -1.44
CA LYS A 28 -21.55 10.82 -1.35
C LYS A 28 -22.90 10.50 -0.70
N LEU A 29 -23.53 9.40 -1.10
CA LEU A 29 -24.79 8.94 -0.55
C LEU A 29 -24.68 8.60 0.94
N MET A 30 -23.65 7.86 1.32
CA MET A 30 -23.43 7.47 2.70
C MET A 30 -23.04 8.64 3.62
N ASN A 31 -22.41 9.69 3.06
CA ASN A 31 -22.11 10.90 3.81
C ASN A 31 -23.26 11.93 3.82
N HIS A 32 -24.38 11.64 3.16
CA HIS A 32 -25.49 12.59 3.06
C HIS A 32 -26.20 12.74 4.43
N PRO A 33 -26.36 13.97 4.93
CA PRO A 33 -26.86 14.21 6.28
C PRO A 33 -28.37 13.95 6.43
N GLN A 34 -29.12 13.90 5.33
CA GLN A 34 -30.59 13.66 5.35
C GLN A 34 -30.96 12.18 5.36
N ILE A 35 -30.00 11.28 5.07
CA ILE A 35 -30.27 9.85 5.08
C ILE A 35 -30.00 9.32 6.49
N VAL A 36 -31.02 8.69 7.07
CA VAL A 36 -30.92 8.10 8.43
C VAL A 36 -30.04 6.88 8.42
N LYS A 37 -29.44 6.55 9.58
CA LYS A 37 -28.48 5.46 9.71
C LYS A 37 -29.05 4.11 9.31
N GLU A 38 -30.28 3.87 9.65
CA GLU A 38 -31.03 2.64 9.34
C GLU A 38 -31.13 2.41 7.84
N GLU A 39 -31.41 3.45 7.07
CA GLU A 39 -31.45 3.37 5.60
C GLU A 39 -30.06 3.09 5.01
N LYS A 40 -29.01 3.71 5.54
CA LYS A 40 -27.62 3.46 5.14
C LYS A 40 -27.23 2.00 5.39
N ILE A 41 -27.58 1.46 6.55
CA ILE A 41 -27.32 0.06 6.90
C ILE A 41 -28.06 -0.87 5.94
N GLN A 42 -29.35 -0.61 5.68
CA GLN A 42 -30.13 -1.42 4.74
C GLN A 42 -29.54 -1.41 3.33
N ILE A 43 -29.01 -0.28 2.86
CA ILE A 43 -28.34 -0.18 1.56
C ILE A 43 -27.12 -1.08 1.53
N ILE A 44 -26.26 -1.00 2.55
CA ILE A 44 -25.05 -1.85 2.65
C ILE A 44 -25.41 -3.33 2.73
N GLU A 45 -26.40 -3.70 3.55
CA GLU A 45 -26.85 -5.09 3.61
C GLU A 45 -27.39 -5.57 2.25
N ASN A 46 -28.17 -4.78 1.56
CA ASN A 46 -28.73 -5.15 0.26
C ASN A 46 -27.64 -5.33 -0.84
N ILE A 47 -26.55 -4.55 -0.76
CA ILE A 47 -25.47 -4.61 -1.75
C ILE A 47 -24.54 -5.79 -1.46
N PHE A 48 -24.17 -6.00 -0.21
CA PHE A 48 -23.03 -6.87 0.18
C PHE A 48 -23.45 -8.18 0.83
N LYS A 49 -24.65 -8.28 1.44
CA LYS A 49 -25.11 -9.51 2.09
C LYS A 49 -25.20 -10.67 1.11
N GLY A 50 -24.52 -11.77 1.45
CA GLY A 50 -24.43 -12.97 0.61
C GLY A 50 -23.42 -12.88 -0.55
N LYS A 51 -22.69 -11.74 -0.68
CA LYS A 51 -21.59 -11.59 -1.64
C LYS A 51 -20.24 -11.50 -0.94
N THR A 52 -20.24 -11.03 0.27
CA THR A 52 -19.06 -10.85 1.14
C THR A 52 -19.30 -11.56 2.47
N ALA A 53 -18.25 -11.84 3.22
CA ALA A 53 -18.35 -12.45 4.54
C ALA A 53 -19.23 -11.60 5.48
N ASP A 54 -20.08 -12.26 6.27
CA ASP A 54 -21.03 -11.58 7.17
C ASP A 54 -20.30 -10.70 8.22
N GLU A 55 -19.08 -11.07 8.60
CA GLU A 55 -18.23 -10.30 9.51
C GLU A 55 -17.80 -8.96 8.92
N ILE A 56 -17.51 -8.92 7.63
CA ILE A 56 -17.14 -7.69 6.90
C ILE A 56 -18.36 -6.77 6.80
N VAL A 57 -19.52 -7.32 6.46
CA VAL A 57 -20.78 -6.57 6.42
C VAL A 57 -21.11 -6.02 7.82
N GLY A 58 -20.94 -6.84 8.87
CA GLY A 58 -21.13 -6.42 10.25
C GLY A 58 -20.21 -5.27 10.67
N LEU A 59 -18.94 -5.29 10.26
CA LEU A 59 -17.99 -4.21 10.51
C LEU A 59 -18.41 -2.91 9.79
N MET A 60 -18.89 -3.00 8.53
CA MET A 60 -19.41 -1.85 7.79
C MET A 60 -20.61 -1.23 8.51
N CYS A 61 -21.56 -2.05 8.94
CA CYS A 61 -22.73 -1.58 9.69
C CYS A 61 -22.32 -0.87 10.99
N GLN A 62 -21.38 -1.42 11.75
CA GLN A 62 -20.87 -0.78 12.96
C GLN A 62 -20.19 0.57 12.70
N LEU A 63 -19.44 0.71 11.60
CA LEU A 63 -18.83 1.98 11.23
C LEU A 63 -19.89 3.03 10.87
N ILE A 64 -20.98 2.63 10.24
CA ILE A 64 -22.11 3.52 9.92
C ILE A 64 -22.84 3.94 11.20
N GLU A 65 -23.12 3.01 12.13
CA GLU A 65 -23.76 3.31 13.41
C GLU A 65 -22.98 4.35 14.23
N LYS A 66 -21.65 4.27 14.17
CA LYS A 66 -20.73 5.19 14.86
C LYS A 66 -20.42 6.48 14.09
N ASP A 67 -21.04 6.72 12.94
CA ASP A 67 -20.75 7.85 12.04
C ASP A 67 -19.30 7.90 11.50
N HIS A 68 -18.63 6.75 11.44
CA HIS A 68 -17.26 6.60 10.96
C HIS A 68 -17.17 6.09 9.51
N PHE A 69 -18.18 6.34 8.68
CA PHE A 69 -18.15 5.92 7.29
C PHE A 69 -16.96 6.51 6.51
N LYS A 70 -16.56 7.75 6.83
CA LYS A 70 -15.42 8.42 6.20
C LYS A 70 -14.09 7.70 6.43
N ASP A 71 -13.99 6.98 7.54
CA ASP A 71 -12.78 6.25 7.91
C ASP A 71 -12.79 4.80 7.38
N MET A 72 -13.87 4.39 6.69
CA MET A 72 -14.10 3.01 6.25
C MET A 72 -12.95 2.50 5.38
N GLU A 73 -12.51 3.26 4.38
CA GLU A 73 -11.36 2.89 3.54
C GLU A 73 -10.09 2.68 4.37
N SER A 74 -9.80 3.59 5.29
CA SER A 74 -8.63 3.51 6.16
C SER A 74 -8.68 2.30 7.10
N VAL A 75 -9.88 1.98 7.63
CA VAL A 75 -10.09 0.82 8.49
C VAL A 75 -9.88 -0.48 7.71
N PHE A 76 -10.44 -0.60 6.51
CA PHE A 76 -10.26 -1.79 5.68
C PHE A 76 -8.84 -1.91 5.13
N ALA A 77 -8.17 -0.81 4.80
CA ALA A 77 -6.75 -0.84 4.44
C ALA A 77 -5.90 -1.36 5.61
N CYS A 78 -6.13 -0.86 6.82
CA CYS A 78 -5.45 -1.34 8.02
C CYS A 78 -5.76 -2.82 8.33
N PHE A 79 -6.99 -3.26 8.08
CA PHE A 79 -7.38 -4.67 8.22
C PHE A 79 -6.62 -5.55 7.23
N VAL A 80 -6.59 -5.17 5.94
CA VAL A 80 -5.83 -5.88 4.90
C VAL A 80 -4.35 -5.98 5.27
N ASP A 81 -3.74 -4.88 5.72
CA ASP A 81 -2.34 -4.87 6.13
C ASP A 81 -2.08 -5.77 7.35
N SER A 82 -3.00 -5.78 8.33
CA SER A 82 -2.92 -6.65 9.51
C SER A 82 -3.02 -8.13 9.15
N VAL A 83 -3.92 -8.50 8.23
CA VAL A 83 -4.05 -9.88 7.74
C VAL A 83 -2.81 -10.31 6.96
N LYS A 84 -2.26 -9.43 6.11
CA LYS A 84 -1.00 -9.68 5.39
C LYS A 84 0.16 -9.90 6.37
N GLU A 85 0.26 -9.07 7.40
CA GLU A 85 1.31 -9.19 8.42
C GLU A 85 1.18 -10.51 9.19
N TYR A 86 -0.04 -10.91 9.56
CA TYR A 86 -0.31 -12.19 10.21
C TYR A 86 0.11 -13.39 9.33
N LYS A 87 -0.10 -13.30 8.04
CA LYS A 87 0.30 -14.32 7.05
C LYS A 87 1.78 -14.24 6.65
N ASN A 88 2.54 -13.28 7.16
CA ASN A 88 3.90 -12.96 6.72
C ASN A 88 3.99 -12.67 5.21
N ILE A 89 2.98 -11.98 4.66
CA ILE A 89 2.98 -11.46 3.30
C ILE A 89 3.50 -10.02 3.34
N GLY A 90 4.63 -9.79 2.69
CA GLY A 90 5.20 -8.44 2.57
C GLY A 90 4.62 -7.69 1.37
N THR A 91 4.52 -6.36 1.45
CA THR A 91 4.24 -5.51 0.28
C THR A 91 5.50 -4.72 -0.04
N ALA A 92 6.00 -4.86 -1.27
CA ALA A 92 7.17 -4.15 -1.76
C ALA A 92 6.80 -3.24 -2.94
N TYR A 93 7.33 -2.03 -2.93
CA TYR A 93 7.24 -1.06 -4.02
C TYR A 93 8.60 -0.94 -4.68
N VAL A 94 8.65 -1.15 -5.98
CA VAL A 94 9.87 -1.06 -6.78
C VAL A 94 9.68 0.02 -7.82
N ILE A 95 10.44 1.11 -7.69
CA ILE A 95 10.47 2.20 -8.64
C ILE A 95 11.76 2.07 -9.45
N SER A 96 11.65 1.97 -10.76
CA SER A 96 12.79 1.80 -11.68
C SER A 96 12.81 2.88 -12.76
N ALA A 97 13.98 3.19 -13.28
CA ALA A 97 14.13 4.20 -14.36
C ALA A 97 13.53 3.74 -15.70
N MET A 98 13.39 2.43 -15.90
CA MET A 98 12.80 1.81 -17.09
C MET A 98 12.07 0.52 -16.71
N GLU A 99 11.24 0.03 -17.61
CA GLU A 99 10.54 -1.24 -17.40
C GLU A 99 11.50 -2.39 -17.10
N LEU A 100 11.17 -3.16 -16.05
CA LEU A 100 11.95 -4.32 -15.64
C LEU A 100 11.52 -5.55 -16.45
N SER A 101 12.48 -6.34 -16.91
CA SER A 101 12.21 -7.63 -17.53
C SER A 101 11.67 -8.64 -16.50
N MET A 102 11.01 -9.69 -16.97
CA MET A 102 10.50 -10.76 -16.10
C MET A 102 11.62 -11.37 -15.23
N GLN A 103 12.78 -11.62 -15.84
CA GLN A 103 13.93 -12.16 -15.11
C GLN A 103 14.42 -11.24 -13.97
N GLN A 104 14.45 -9.92 -14.21
CA GLN A 104 14.83 -8.95 -13.18
C GLN A 104 13.79 -8.88 -12.06
N LYS A 105 12.50 -8.99 -12.39
CA LYS A 105 11.43 -9.04 -11.38
C LYS A 105 11.57 -10.27 -10.49
N ASP A 106 11.82 -11.44 -11.09
CA ASP A 106 12.01 -12.70 -10.36
C ASP A 106 13.26 -12.66 -9.45
N GLU A 107 14.36 -12.08 -9.93
CA GLU A 107 15.57 -11.90 -9.11
C GLU A 107 15.35 -10.98 -7.91
N ILE A 108 14.57 -9.90 -8.10
CA ILE A 108 14.22 -8.97 -7.01
C ILE A 108 13.39 -9.69 -5.95
N VAL A 109 12.35 -10.41 -6.37
CA VAL A 109 11.48 -11.19 -5.46
C VAL A 109 12.31 -12.20 -4.68
N LYS A 110 13.18 -12.96 -5.35
CA LYS A 110 14.04 -13.94 -4.70
C LYS A 110 14.96 -13.32 -3.65
N LYS A 111 15.63 -12.21 -4.00
CA LYS A 111 16.50 -11.49 -3.06
C LYS A 111 15.72 -10.92 -1.87
N LEU A 112 14.53 -10.42 -2.09
CA LEU A 112 13.70 -9.91 -1.01
C LEU A 112 13.24 -11.03 -0.08
N LEU A 113 12.84 -12.19 -0.59
CA LEU A 113 12.49 -13.36 0.23
C LEU A 113 13.70 -13.90 1.02
N GLU A 114 14.91 -13.89 0.45
CA GLU A 114 16.14 -14.29 1.13
C GLU A 114 16.55 -13.33 2.25
N THR A 115 16.26 -12.04 2.11
CA THR A 115 16.70 -10.98 3.03
C THR A 115 15.65 -10.55 4.05
N THR A 116 14.41 -11.01 3.89
CA THR A 116 13.27 -10.70 4.77
C THR A 116 12.71 -11.97 5.40
N HIS A 117 11.81 -11.81 6.36
CA HIS A 117 11.13 -12.94 7.02
C HIS A 117 9.80 -13.28 6.37
N TYR A 118 9.49 -12.67 5.22
CA TYR A 118 8.23 -12.91 4.53
C TYR A 118 8.22 -14.24 3.79
N VAL A 119 7.07 -14.89 3.79
CA VAL A 119 6.81 -16.13 3.03
C VAL A 119 6.45 -15.79 1.60
N GLU A 120 5.77 -14.66 1.41
CA GLU A 120 5.32 -14.16 0.12
C GLU A 120 5.46 -12.64 0.08
N ILE A 121 5.67 -12.08 -1.12
CA ILE A 121 5.79 -10.62 -1.29
C ILE A 121 4.92 -10.18 -2.47
N GLU A 122 3.96 -9.31 -2.18
CA GLU A 122 3.21 -8.59 -3.21
C GLU A 122 4.09 -7.46 -3.77
N MET A 123 4.30 -7.48 -5.08
CA MET A 123 5.20 -6.54 -5.75
C MET A 123 4.41 -5.49 -6.53
N ASN A 124 4.65 -4.23 -6.23
CA ASN A 124 4.15 -3.09 -6.99
C ASN A 124 5.30 -2.46 -7.75
N TYR A 125 5.17 -2.37 -9.08
CA TYR A 125 6.19 -1.83 -9.96
C TYR A 125 5.75 -0.48 -10.53
N GLU A 126 6.63 0.50 -10.44
CA GLU A 126 6.43 1.83 -11.00
C GLU A 126 7.65 2.23 -11.82
N VAL A 127 7.43 2.98 -12.90
CA VAL A 127 8.52 3.49 -13.74
C VAL A 127 8.64 5.00 -13.56
N ASP A 128 9.81 5.45 -13.09
CA ASP A 128 10.14 6.86 -12.94
C ASP A 128 11.47 7.18 -13.65
N ALA A 129 11.37 7.72 -14.85
CA ALA A 129 12.52 8.12 -15.65
C ALA A 129 13.42 9.18 -14.96
N SER A 130 12.92 9.89 -13.95
CA SER A 130 13.71 10.88 -13.22
C SER A 130 14.85 10.29 -12.40
N LEU A 131 14.86 8.98 -12.18
CA LEU A 131 15.95 8.25 -11.50
C LEU A 131 17.23 8.17 -12.33
N ILE A 132 17.14 8.45 -13.67
CA ILE A 132 18.23 8.37 -14.65
C ILE A 132 18.71 6.92 -14.87
N GLY A 133 18.67 6.08 -13.84
CA GLY A 133 19.04 4.67 -13.84
C GLY A 133 19.04 4.08 -12.44
N GLY A 134 19.10 2.73 -12.37
CA GLY A 134 18.97 2.00 -11.12
C GLY A 134 17.51 1.87 -10.66
N MET A 135 17.33 1.55 -9.39
CA MET A 135 16.00 1.33 -8.81
C MET A 135 15.96 1.74 -7.32
N VAL A 136 14.76 2.03 -6.85
CA VAL A 136 14.43 2.22 -5.45
C VAL A 136 13.47 1.12 -5.04
N ILE A 137 13.81 0.37 -4.00
CA ILE A 137 12.97 -0.68 -3.44
C ILE A 137 12.55 -0.25 -2.04
N ARG A 138 11.25 -0.20 -1.80
CA ARG A 138 10.67 0.08 -0.49
C ARG A 138 9.87 -1.13 -0.03
N ILE A 139 10.20 -1.64 1.15
CA ILE A 139 9.44 -2.70 1.81
C ILE A 139 9.26 -2.31 3.28
N LYS A 140 8.00 -2.09 3.68
CA LYS A 140 7.65 -1.57 5.00
C LYS A 140 8.48 -0.29 5.31
N ASP A 141 9.31 -0.33 6.35
CA ASP A 141 10.14 0.80 6.80
C ASP A 141 11.55 0.81 6.17
N ARG A 142 11.89 -0.20 5.38
CA ARG A 142 13.20 -0.29 4.72
C ARG A 142 13.12 0.26 3.30
N VAL A 143 14.04 1.17 3.01
CA VAL A 143 14.22 1.71 1.65
C VAL A 143 15.65 1.42 1.20
N VAL A 144 15.78 0.76 0.06
CA VAL A 144 17.05 0.52 -0.63
C VAL A 144 17.04 1.34 -1.91
N ASP A 145 17.80 2.43 -1.92
CA ASP A 145 17.93 3.31 -3.07
C ASP A 145 19.29 3.09 -3.73
N SER A 146 19.27 2.52 -4.93
CA SER A 146 20.43 2.30 -5.80
C SER A 146 20.41 3.17 -7.05
N SER A 147 19.58 4.22 -7.07
CA SER A 147 19.44 5.12 -8.22
C SER A 147 20.73 5.90 -8.52
N ILE A 148 20.96 6.14 -9.81
CA ILE A 148 22.07 6.98 -10.28
C ILE A 148 21.88 8.42 -9.79
N LYS A 149 20.65 8.89 -9.74
CA LYS A 149 20.29 10.23 -9.23
C LYS A 149 20.84 10.45 -7.80
N THR A 150 20.57 9.53 -6.89
CA THR A 150 21.07 9.63 -5.51
C THR A 150 22.59 9.53 -5.43
N ARG A 151 23.22 8.68 -6.26
CA ARG A 151 24.69 8.60 -6.34
C ARG A 151 25.30 9.91 -6.80
N LEU A 152 24.76 10.53 -7.84
CA LEU A 152 25.21 11.83 -8.33
C LEU A 152 25.04 12.94 -7.30
N GLN A 153 23.90 12.98 -6.61
CA GLN A 153 23.66 13.96 -5.54
C GLN A 153 24.66 13.84 -4.39
N LYS A 154 24.98 12.61 -3.97
CA LYS A 154 26.00 12.35 -2.95
C LYS A 154 27.38 12.84 -3.40
N LEU A 155 27.80 12.51 -4.63
CA LEU A 155 29.08 12.96 -5.20
C LEU A 155 29.15 14.48 -5.28
N THR A 156 28.09 15.15 -5.73
CA THR A 156 28.04 16.62 -5.80
C THR A 156 28.17 17.24 -4.42
N SER A 157 27.47 16.68 -3.42
CA SER A 157 27.56 17.14 -2.02
C SER A 157 28.97 16.95 -1.44
N GLU A 158 29.62 15.83 -1.74
CA GLU A 158 30.99 15.56 -1.27
C GLU A 158 31.99 16.52 -1.90
N LEU A 159 31.89 16.76 -3.22
CA LEU A 159 32.72 17.73 -3.93
C LEU A 159 32.55 19.16 -3.40
N SER A 160 31.33 19.58 -3.13
CA SER A 160 31.06 20.89 -2.53
C SER A 160 31.69 21.08 -1.15
N LYS A 161 31.72 20.01 -0.33
CA LYS A 161 32.39 20.05 0.98
C LYS A 161 33.90 20.14 0.86
N ILE A 162 34.51 19.56 -0.19
CA ILE A 162 35.95 19.65 -0.45
C ILE A 162 36.32 21.08 -0.87
N GLN A 163 35.53 21.72 -1.74
CA GLN A 163 35.77 23.11 -2.16
C GLN A 163 35.71 24.10 -1.00
N LEU A 164 34.80 23.91 -0.04
CA LEU A 164 34.71 24.77 1.16
C LEU A 164 35.92 24.64 2.07
N LYS A 165 36.50 23.42 2.21
CA LYS A 165 37.70 23.22 3.03
C LYS A 165 38.97 23.82 2.42
N VAL A 166 39.08 23.89 1.12
CA VAL A 166 40.25 24.51 0.43
C VAL A 166 40.21 26.05 0.56
N GLY A 167 39.02 26.66 0.70
CA GLY A 167 38.88 28.11 0.91
C GLY A 167 39.25 28.60 2.32
N GLU A 168 39.18 27.71 3.34
CA GLU A 168 39.52 28.09 4.73
C GLU A 168 41.01 27.97 5.09
N THR A 169 41.81 27.34 4.27
CA THR A 169 43.27 27.15 4.50
C THR A 169 44.14 28.20 3.80
N ALA A 170 43.56 29.23 3.18
CA ALA A 170 44.26 30.29 2.46
C ALA A 170 44.10 31.66 3.13
N SER A 171 44.24 31.70 4.50
CA SER A 171 44.35 32.97 5.27
C SER A 171 45.47 32.89 6.26
#